data_21ca731d06ed756c1af1669a9fb7f91e
#
_entry.id   21ca731d06ed756c1af1669a9fb7f91e
#
_cell.length_a   1.000
_cell.length_b   1.000
_cell.length_c   1.000
_cell.angle_alpha   90.00
_cell.angle_beta   90.00
_cell.angle_gamma   90.00
#
_symmetry.space_group_name_H-M   'P 1'
#
loop_
_entity.id
_entity.type
_entity.pdbx_description
1 polymer ?
#
loop_
_entity_poly.entity_id
_entity_poly.type
_entity_poly.pdbx_seq_one_letter_code
_entity_poly.pdbx_strand_id
1 'polypeptide(L)'
;MPHRRRLVTYLTTCLVGPLAALIALAFLAAYAGGETVRQGALQVSFGGSVSPSSLPRTGTTPVAVTIRGHVRALAGGPPPSLRRIAIEVNRVGVLDRVGLPTCPLGRLRASSTAAALAACRGALVGEGRVGGVLVLPEQEPTPFGGRVVAFNGRLPDGRPAILAHLFTSRPAPLTFVLAFALGHARGTFGTRLVATVPARTRRTAHITSFALRLGRVFSVAGQRRGFLSAGCPAPQGFAGATFPLVRASYGFVGEKTVADTLVRTCHARG
;
A
#
# COMPACT_ATOMS: atom_id res chain seq x y z
N MET A 1 62.41 24.56 -16.83
CA MET A 1 61.04 24.26 -17.24
C MET A 1 60.32 23.36 -16.21
N PRO A 2 59.90 23.89 -15.03
CA PRO A 2 59.15 23.08 -14.05
C PRO A 2 57.67 23.44 -13.90
N HIS A 3 57.11 24.40 -14.65
CA HIS A 3 55.75 24.84 -14.42
C HIS A 3 54.60 24.07 -15.14
N ARG A 4 54.90 23.22 -16.10
CA ARG A 4 53.90 22.46 -16.87
C ARG A 4 53.36 21.20 -16.18
N ARG A 5 54.08 20.59 -15.23
CA ARG A 5 53.66 19.34 -14.55
C ARG A 5 52.63 19.54 -13.40
N ARG A 6 52.57 20.74 -12.82
CA ARG A 6 51.64 20.99 -11.70
C ARG A 6 50.20 21.31 -12.13
N LEU A 7 49.98 21.82 -13.34
CA LEU A 7 48.64 22.14 -13.85
C LEU A 7 47.81 20.91 -14.25
N VAL A 8 48.46 19.83 -14.70
CA VAL A 8 47.77 18.60 -15.14
C VAL A 8 47.23 17.84 -13.93
N THR A 9 47.90 17.88 -12.78
CA THR A 9 47.49 17.15 -11.56
C THR A 9 46.26 17.79 -10.88
N TYR A 10 46.09 19.11 -10.97
CA TYR A 10 44.93 19.80 -10.41
C TYR A 10 43.66 19.66 -11.26
N LEU A 11 43.78 19.52 -12.58
CA LEU A 11 42.64 19.33 -13.47
C LEU A 11 42.04 17.92 -13.37
N THR A 12 42.84 16.89 -13.07
CA THR A 12 42.34 15.51 -12.92
C THR A 12 41.64 15.28 -11.57
N THR A 13 42.05 15.97 -10.50
CA THR A 13 41.39 15.86 -9.18
C THR A 13 40.04 16.59 -9.11
N CYS A 14 39.84 17.68 -9.86
CA CYS A 14 38.57 18.42 -9.86
C CYS A 14 37.45 17.74 -10.66
N LEU A 15 37.77 16.86 -11.64
CA LEU A 15 36.75 16.20 -12.48
C LEU A 15 36.29 14.86 -11.92
N VAL A 16 37.07 14.19 -11.08
CA VAL A 16 36.70 12.87 -10.51
C VAL A 16 35.71 13.01 -9.34
N GLY A 17 35.79 14.10 -8.57
CA GLY A 17 34.89 14.35 -7.43
C GLY A 17 33.41 14.48 -7.82
N PRO A 18 33.02 15.34 -8.80
CA PRO A 18 31.61 15.50 -9.16
C PRO A 18 31.04 14.24 -9.87
N LEU A 19 31.85 13.48 -10.60
CA LEU A 19 31.41 12.26 -11.25
C LEU A 19 31.08 11.15 -10.24
N ALA A 20 31.89 10.98 -9.19
CA ALA A 20 31.66 10.04 -8.11
C ALA A 20 30.40 10.41 -7.29
N ALA A 21 30.16 11.70 -7.05
CA ALA A 21 28.97 12.19 -6.38
C ALA A 21 27.68 11.96 -7.20
N LEU A 22 27.72 12.15 -8.52
CA LEU A 22 26.61 11.87 -9.42
C LEU A 22 26.29 10.37 -9.52
N ILE A 23 27.28 9.51 -9.51
CA ILE A 23 27.09 8.06 -9.51
C ILE A 23 26.48 7.61 -8.16
N ALA A 24 26.94 8.15 -7.03
CA ALA A 24 26.37 7.84 -5.72
C ALA A 24 24.91 8.31 -5.57
N LEU A 25 24.54 9.47 -6.12
CA LEU A 25 23.16 9.96 -6.18
C LEU A 25 22.26 9.09 -7.09
N ALA A 26 22.79 8.57 -8.18
CA ALA A 26 22.05 7.66 -9.06
C ALA A 26 21.75 6.31 -8.39
N PHE A 27 22.65 5.80 -7.55
CA PHE A 27 22.42 4.58 -6.78
C PHE A 27 21.40 4.78 -5.66
N LEU A 28 21.33 5.96 -5.03
CA LEU A 28 20.33 6.27 -4.00
C LEU A 28 18.91 6.40 -4.57
N ALA A 29 18.76 6.86 -5.81
CA ALA A 29 17.48 6.96 -6.49
C ALA A 29 16.89 5.58 -6.90
N ALA A 30 17.72 4.57 -7.09
CA ALA A 30 17.28 3.22 -7.48
C ALA A 30 16.56 2.46 -6.35
N TYR A 31 16.72 2.85 -5.09
CA TYR A 31 16.07 2.19 -3.94
C TYR A 31 14.64 2.65 -3.64
N ALA A 32 14.13 3.67 -4.31
CA ALA A 32 12.77 4.19 -4.12
C ALA A 32 11.75 3.59 -5.13
N GLY A 33 12.15 2.71 -6.03
CA GLY A 33 11.31 2.10 -7.05
C GLY A 33 10.32 1.11 -6.46
N GLY A 34 9.03 1.32 -6.66
CA GLY A 34 8.02 0.27 -6.53
C GLY A 34 8.25 -0.81 -7.61
N GLU A 35 7.84 -2.02 -7.32
CA GLU A 35 7.87 -3.11 -8.29
C GLU A 35 6.83 -2.81 -9.39
N THR A 36 7.19 -3.09 -10.64
CA THR A 36 6.34 -2.80 -11.81
C THR A 36 6.21 -4.06 -12.64
N VAL A 37 4.96 -4.50 -12.80
CA VAL A 37 4.61 -5.65 -13.63
C VAL A 37 3.85 -5.17 -14.87
N ARG A 38 4.24 -5.68 -16.03
CA ARG A 38 3.50 -5.53 -17.28
C ARG A 38 2.87 -6.85 -17.65
N GLN A 39 1.57 -6.85 -17.92
CA GLN A 39 0.84 -8.04 -18.35
C GLN A 39 -0.25 -7.65 -19.35
N GLY A 40 -0.15 -8.18 -20.57
CA GLY A 40 -1.03 -7.78 -21.66
C GLY A 40 -0.95 -6.28 -21.92
N ALA A 41 -2.10 -5.63 -22.00
CA ALA A 41 -2.21 -4.18 -22.20
C ALA A 41 -2.08 -3.35 -20.92
N LEU A 42 -1.71 -3.96 -19.77
CA LEU A 42 -1.66 -3.29 -18.47
C LEU A 42 -0.23 -3.17 -17.93
N GLN A 43 0.01 -2.05 -17.27
CA GLN A 43 1.12 -1.86 -16.36
C GLN A 43 0.59 -1.56 -14.97
N VAL A 44 1.02 -2.34 -13.98
CA VAL A 44 0.71 -2.15 -12.57
C VAL A 44 2.02 -1.92 -11.83
N SER A 45 2.13 -0.84 -11.08
CA SER A 45 3.21 -0.62 -10.13
C SER A 45 2.69 -0.71 -8.71
N PHE A 46 3.45 -1.38 -7.85
CA PHE A 46 3.12 -1.59 -6.45
C PHE A 46 4.33 -1.32 -5.59
N GLY A 47 4.18 -0.51 -4.56
CA GLY A 47 5.25 -0.17 -3.64
C GLY A 47 4.74 -0.02 -2.22
N GLY A 48 5.66 -0.07 -1.26
CA GLY A 48 5.31 0.11 0.14
C GLY A 48 6.51 0.11 1.06
N SER A 49 6.26 0.50 2.30
CA SER A 49 7.26 0.56 3.36
C SER A 49 6.65 0.23 4.71
N VAL A 50 7.49 -0.22 5.64
CA VAL A 50 7.15 -0.43 7.05
C VAL A 50 7.90 0.58 7.90
N SER A 51 7.25 1.17 8.88
CA SER A 51 7.85 2.13 9.81
C SER A 51 7.47 1.77 11.25
N PRO A 52 8.44 1.63 12.16
CA PRO A 52 9.87 1.69 11.94
C PRO A 52 10.39 0.52 11.11
N SER A 53 11.55 0.67 10.45
CA SER A 53 12.24 -0.41 9.72
C SER A 53 13.15 -1.24 10.63
N SER A 54 13.52 -0.71 11.80
CA SER A 54 14.25 -1.43 12.85
C SER A 54 13.25 -2.17 13.74
N LEU A 55 13.24 -3.51 13.63
CA LEU A 55 12.26 -4.39 14.24
C LEU A 55 12.93 -5.39 15.20
N PRO A 56 12.22 -5.89 16.23
CA PRO A 56 12.78 -6.90 17.11
C PRO A 56 13.05 -8.21 16.34
N ARG A 57 14.14 -8.89 16.71
CA ARG A 57 14.49 -10.19 16.17
C ARG A 57 13.51 -11.28 16.65
N THR A 58 13.10 -11.19 17.89
CA THR A 58 12.11 -12.06 18.52
C THR A 58 10.86 -11.26 18.88
N GLY A 59 9.68 -11.86 18.65
CA GLY A 59 8.41 -11.20 18.88
C GLY A 59 8.08 -10.12 17.84
N THR A 60 7.18 -9.21 18.17
CA THR A 60 6.70 -8.15 17.27
C THR A 60 6.59 -6.81 17.97
N THR A 61 6.65 -5.73 17.21
CA THR A 61 6.41 -4.35 17.68
C THR A 61 5.37 -3.68 16.79
N PRO A 62 4.59 -2.72 17.31
CA PRO A 62 3.67 -1.92 16.50
C PRO A 62 4.38 -1.23 15.32
N VAL A 63 3.79 -1.36 14.13
CA VAL A 63 4.29 -0.74 12.90
C VAL A 63 3.18 -0.01 12.16
N ALA A 64 3.57 0.92 11.30
CA ALA A 64 2.73 1.46 10.26
C ALA A 64 3.21 0.97 8.89
N VAL A 65 2.28 0.56 8.04
CA VAL A 65 2.56 0.14 6.67
C VAL A 65 2.00 1.18 5.72
N THR A 66 2.84 1.66 4.80
CA THR A 66 2.40 2.50 3.69
C THR A 66 2.43 1.67 2.43
N ILE A 67 1.32 1.66 1.68
CA ILE A 67 1.22 1.00 0.37
C ILE A 67 0.83 2.03 -0.67
N ARG A 68 1.35 1.87 -1.89
CA ARG A 68 1.05 2.73 -3.05
C ARG A 68 0.93 1.84 -4.27
N GLY A 69 0.08 2.24 -5.21
CA GLY A 69 -0.02 1.55 -6.48
C GLY A 69 -0.53 2.46 -7.58
N HIS A 70 -0.13 2.15 -8.79
CA HIS A 70 -0.62 2.78 -10.01
C HIS A 70 -0.99 1.71 -11.01
N VAL A 71 -2.06 1.97 -11.76
CA VAL A 71 -2.53 1.13 -12.85
C VAL A 71 -2.71 2.00 -14.08
N ARG A 72 -2.15 1.58 -15.20
CA ARG A 72 -2.35 2.26 -16.48
C ARG A 72 -2.53 1.25 -17.61
N ALA A 73 -3.32 1.61 -18.61
CA ALA A 73 -3.35 0.94 -19.89
C ALA A 73 -2.16 1.38 -20.74
N LEU A 74 -1.46 0.44 -21.38
CA LEU A 74 -0.30 0.74 -22.24
C LEU A 74 -0.70 1.40 -23.56
N ALA A 75 -1.91 1.10 -24.05
CA ALA A 75 -2.48 1.72 -25.26
C ALA A 75 -3.10 3.10 -25.01
N GLY A 76 -3.02 3.64 -23.78
CA GLY A 76 -3.69 4.87 -23.40
C GLY A 76 -5.15 4.64 -22.94
N GLY A 77 -5.80 5.72 -22.49
CA GLY A 77 -7.17 5.67 -21.99
C GLY A 77 -7.32 5.06 -20.59
N PRO A 78 -8.56 4.89 -20.11
CA PRO A 78 -8.86 4.27 -18.82
C PRO A 78 -8.41 2.80 -18.77
N PRO A 79 -7.75 2.34 -17.69
CA PRO A 79 -7.45 0.93 -17.54
C PRO A 79 -8.74 0.11 -17.36
N PRO A 80 -8.74 -1.21 -17.63
CA PRO A 80 -9.87 -2.07 -17.32
C PRO A 80 -10.29 -1.96 -15.85
N SER A 81 -11.58 -2.15 -15.59
CA SER A 81 -12.13 -2.05 -14.24
C SER A 81 -11.57 -3.12 -13.32
N LEU A 82 -11.17 -2.74 -12.13
CA LEU A 82 -10.73 -3.64 -11.10
C LEU A 82 -11.92 -4.46 -10.56
N ARG A 83 -11.80 -5.78 -10.59
CA ARG A 83 -12.83 -6.73 -10.13
C ARG A 83 -12.54 -7.25 -8.74
N ARG A 84 -11.30 -7.57 -8.46
CA ARG A 84 -10.88 -8.21 -7.22
C ARG A 84 -9.49 -7.75 -6.83
N ILE A 85 -9.28 -7.61 -5.52
CA ILE A 85 -7.96 -7.39 -4.92
C ILE A 85 -7.74 -8.50 -3.88
N ALA A 86 -6.59 -9.15 -3.92
CA ALA A 86 -6.14 -10.00 -2.84
C ALA A 86 -4.75 -9.52 -2.38
N ILE A 87 -4.58 -9.44 -1.07
CA ILE A 87 -3.33 -9.01 -0.43
C ILE A 87 -2.96 -10.08 0.59
N GLU A 88 -1.76 -10.62 0.49
CA GLU A 88 -1.25 -11.61 1.42
C GLU A 88 -0.02 -11.04 2.14
N VAL A 89 -0.08 -11.04 3.47
CA VAL A 89 0.94 -10.43 4.33
C VAL A 89 1.82 -11.54 4.90
N ASN A 90 3.12 -11.31 4.93
CA ASN A 90 4.09 -12.26 5.50
C ASN A 90 3.74 -12.61 6.95
N ARG A 91 4.10 -13.82 7.39
CA ARG A 91 3.83 -14.33 8.76
C ARG A 91 4.48 -13.52 9.87
N VAL A 92 5.57 -12.81 9.59
CA VAL A 92 6.20 -11.91 10.57
C VAL A 92 5.39 -10.66 10.83
N GLY A 93 4.37 -10.39 9.99
CA GLY A 93 3.39 -9.33 10.17
C GLY A 93 2.12 -9.86 10.83
N VAL A 94 1.73 -9.26 11.94
CA VAL A 94 0.54 -9.62 12.72
C VAL A 94 -0.49 -8.51 12.62
N LEU A 95 -1.75 -8.89 12.44
CA LEU A 95 -2.91 -8.01 12.39
C LEU A 95 -3.71 -8.24 13.68
N ASP A 96 -3.55 -7.35 14.67
CA ASP A 96 -4.22 -7.45 15.97
C ASP A 96 -5.45 -6.53 16.00
N ARG A 97 -6.60 -7.12 16.29
CA ARG A 97 -7.89 -6.46 16.34
C ARG A 97 -8.55 -6.54 17.72
N VAL A 98 -7.92 -7.26 18.65
CA VAL A 98 -8.45 -7.49 19.99
C VAL A 98 -8.54 -6.18 20.75
N GLY A 99 -9.75 -5.84 21.25
CA GLY A 99 -10.00 -4.59 21.94
C GLY A 99 -10.22 -3.35 21.07
N LEU A 100 -10.04 -3.47 19.72
CA LEU A 100 -10.42 -2.37 18.82
C LEU A 100 -11.92 -2.36 18.55
N PRO A 101 -12.58 -1.19 18.63
CA PRO A 101 -13.96 -1.03 18.18
C PRO A 101 -14.15 -1.48 16.74
N THR A 102 -15.35 -1.91 16.42
CA THR A 102 -15.72 -2.40 15.09
C THR A 102 -16.71 -1.44 14.45
N CYS A 103 -16.45 -1.02 13.22
CA CYS A 103 -17.37 -0.22 12.41
C CYS A 103 -18.33 -1.13 11.63
N PRO A 104 -19.65 -1.01 11.76
CA PRO A 104 -20.60 -1.72 10.90
C PRO A 104 -20.59 -1.19 9.48
N LEU A 105 -20.59 -2.09 8.48
CA LEU A 105 -20.56 -1.71 7.05
C LEU A 105 -21.72 -0.75 6.68
N GLY A 106 -22.90 -0.93 7.26
CA GLY A 106 -24.07 -0.10 6.99
C GLY A 106 -23.87 1.39 7.30
N ARG A 107 -23.07 1.71 8.33
CA ARG A 107 -22.77 3.12 8.70
C ARG A 107 -21.87 3.85 7.71
N LEU A 108 -21.18 3.11 6.84
CA LEU A 108 -20.25 3.67 5.85
C LEU A 108 -20.89 3.85 4.48
N ARG A 109 -22.05 3.25 4.22
CA ARG A 109 -22.76 3.40 2.95
C ARG A 109 -23.39 4.80 2.86
N ALA A 110 -23.33 5.42 1.70
CA ALA A 110 -23.92 6.73 1.41
C ALA A 110 -23.56 7.85 2.41
N SER A 111 -22.36 7.82 3.01
CA SER A 111 -21.86 8.85 3.92
C SER A 111 -20.64 9.56 3.35
N SER A 112 -20.42 10.81 3.74
CA SER A 112 -19.17 11.53 3.47
C SER A 112 -18.03 11.01 4.33
N THR A 113 -16.78 11.36 4.00
CA THR A 113 -15.62 11.03 4.86
C THR A 113 -15.76 11.59 6.27
N ALA A 114 -16.31 12.80 6.42
CA ALA A 114 -16.55 13.41 7.74
C ALA A 114 -17.58 12.62 8.54
N ALA A 115 -18.71 12.24 7.93
CA ALA A 115 -19.74 11.42 8.56
C ALA A 115 -19.21 10.02 8.92
N ALA A 116 -18.44 9.38 8.05
CA ALA A 116 -17.82 8.08 8.32
C ALA A 116 -16.85 8.15 9.50
N LEU A 117 -16.02 9.20 9.59
CA LEU A 117 -15.13 9.44 10.72
C LEU A 117 -15.89 9.71 12.01
N ALA A 118 -16.96 10.52 11.97
CA ALA A 118 -17.78 10.77 13.14
C ALA A 118 -18.43 9.48 13.67
N ALA A 119 -18.97 8.65 12.77
CA ALA A 119 -19.65 7.40 13.12
C ALA A 119 -18.72 6.30 13.63
N CYS A 120 -17.46 6.25 13.16
CA CYS A 120 -16.56 5.10 13.36
C CYS A 120 -15.12 5.49 13.77
N ARG A 121 -14.91 6.67 14.35
CA ARG A 121 -13.56 7.15 14.76
C ARG A 121 -12.79 6.13 15.59
N GLY A 122 -13.47 5.48 16.53
CA GLY A 122 -12.87 4.45 17.38
C GLY A 122 -12.33 3.23 16.61
N ALA A 123 -12.86 2.96 15.43
CA ALA A 123 -12.46 1.84 14.58
C ALA A 123 -11.46 2.22 13.47
N LEU A 124 -11.05 3.50 13.36
CA LEU A 124 -10.13 3.97 12.34
C LEU A 124 -8.77 3.29 12.49
N VAL A 125 -8.25 2.69 11.41
CA VAL A 125 -6.96 1.98 11.37
C VAL A 125 -6.02 2.50 10.28
N GLY A 126 -6.50 3.37 9.41
CA GLY A 126 -5.65 3.97 8.39
C GLY A 126 -6.36 5.00 7.53
N GLU A 127 -5.56 5.71 6.75
CA GLU A 127 -6.03 6.74 5.84
C GLU A 127 -5.12 6.89 4.62
N GLY A 128 -5.66 7.48 3.56
CA GLY A 128 -4.93 7.65 2.33
C GLY A 128 -5.71 8.40 1.26
N ARG A 129 -5.31 8.17 0.02
CA ARG A 129 -5.93 8.76 -1.17
C ARG A 129 -6.09 7.72 -2.26
N VAL A 130 -7.07 7.94 -3.12
CA VAL A 130 -7.28 7.16 -4.34
C VAL A 130 -7.56 8.13 -5.48
N GLY A 131 -7.13 7.76 -6.67
CA GLY A 131 -7.44 8.45 -7.92
C GLY A 131 -7.92 7.46 -8.96
N GLY A 132 -8.69 7.95 -9.90
CA GLY A 132 -9.23 7.14 -10.98
C GLY A 132 -9.92 7.97 -12.03
N VAL A 133 -10.63 7.28 -12.91
CA VAL A 133 -11.42 7.87 -13.98
C VAL A 133 -12.84 7.32 -13.90
N LEU A 134 -13.83 8.20 -13.93
CA LEU A 134 -15.23 7.85 -14.12
C LEU A 134 -15.50 7.76 -15.62
N VAL A 135 -16.04 6.63 -16.02
CA VAL A 135 -16.48 6.37 -17.39
C VAL A 135 -17.99 6.21 -17.35
N LEU A 136 -18.71 7.18 -17.86
CA LEU A 136 -20.17 7.19 -17.95
C LEU A 136 -20.57 7.05 -19.42
N PRO A 137 -21.73 6.44 -19.72
CA PRO A 137 -22.22 6.38 -21.10
C PRO A 137 -22.31 7.78 -21.72
N GLU A 138 -21.88 7.92 -22.96
CA GLU A 138 -21.97 9.14 -23.77
C GLU A 138 -21.26 10.36 -23.18
N GLN A 139 -20.33 10.15 -22.23
CA GLN A 139 -19.56 11.22 -21.61
C GLN A 139 -18.07 10.95 -21.72
N GLU A 140 -17.28 12.00 -21.84
CA GLU A 140 -15.82 11.93 -21.76
C GLU A 140 -15.37 11.40 -20.39
N PRO A 141 -14.36 10.51 -20.38
CA PRO A 141 -13.81 10.00 -19.14
C PRO A 141 -13.32 11.13 -18.22
N THR A 142 -13.92 11.24 -17.03
CA THR A 142 -13.66 12.34 -16.10
C THR A 142 -12.80 11.88 -14.92
N PRO A 143 -11.65 12.53 -14.63
CA PRO A 143 -10.83 12.22 -13.48
C PRO A 143 -11.58 12.42 -12.16
N PHE A 144 -11.37 11.51 -11.21
CA PHE A 144 -11.77 11.70 -9.83
C PHE A 144 -10.64 11.40 -8.86
N GLY A 145 -10.70 12.02 -7.69
CA GLY A 145 -9.82 11.72 -6.58
C GLY A 145 -10.55 11.91 -5.26
N GLY A 146 -10.12 11.15 -4.25
CA GLY A 146 -10.76 11.22 -2.95
C GLY A 146 -9.89 10.73 -1.81
N ARG A 147 -10.31 11.09 -0.58
CA ARG A 147 -9.73 10.57 0.65
C ARG A 147 -10.27 9.17 0.92
N VAL A 148 -9.37 8.25 1.27
CA VAL A 148 -9.71 6.92 1.76
C VAL A 148 -9.49 6.89 3.26
N VAL A 149 -10.44 6.33 4.00
CA VAL A 149 -10.29 6.00 5.43
C VAL A 149 -10.58 4.53 5.63
N ALA A 150 -9.71 3.83 6.36
CA ALA A 150 -9.83 2.42 6.62
C ALA A 150 -10.24 2.15 8.07
N PHE A 151 -11.23 1.31 8.27
CA PHE A 151 -11.76 0.97 9.57
C PHE A 151 -11.64 -0.53 9.86
N ASN A 152 -11.37 -0.88 11.11
CA ASN A 152 -11.62 -2.21 11.61
C ASN A 152 -13.12 -2.49 11.55
N GLY A 153 -13.55 -3.56 10.88
CA GLY A 153 -14.95 -3.83 10.64
C GLY A 153 -15.29 -5.31 10.58
N ARG A 154 -16.54 -5.57 10.22
CA ARG A 154 -17.07 -6.90 9.94
C ARG A 154 -17.93 -6.87 8.68
N LEU A 155 -17.93 -7.99 7.98
CA LEU A 155 -18.89 -8.26 6.89
C LEU A 155 -20.27 -8.56 7.47
N PRO A 156 -21.34 -8.55 6.65
CA PRO A 156 -22.69 -8.89 7.10
C PRO A 156 -22.80 -10.32 7.69
N ASP A 157 -21.95 -11.24 7.25
CA ASP A 157 -21.85 -12.62 7.76
C ASP A 157 -21.00 -12.75 9.05
N GLY A 158 -20.61 -11.63 9.66
CA GLY A 158 -19.81 -11.57 10.89
C GLY A 158 -18.31 -11.75 10.70
N ARG A 159 -17.83 -12.16 9.53
CA ARG A 159 -16.39 -12.31 9.28
C ARG A 159 -15.65 -10.98 9.47
N PRO A 160 -14.43 -11.03 10.03
CA PRO A 160 -13.60 -9.85 10.19
C PRO A 160 -13.23 -9.23 8.84
N ALA A 161 -13.18 -7.91 8.79
CA ALA A 161 -12.85 -7.17 7.57
C ALA A 161 -12.12 -5.85 7.89
N ILE A 162 -11.35 -5.34 6.93
CA ILE A 162 -10.98 -3.92 6.85
C ILE A 162 -11.94 -3.26 5.86
N LEU A 163 -12.62 -2.22 6.32
CA LEU A 163 -13.56 -1.46 5.51
C LEU A 163 -12.89 -0.19 5.01
N ALA A 164 -12.53 -0.13 3.73
CA ALA A 164 -11.98 1.05 3.09
C ALA A 164 -13.12 1.91 2.52
N HIS A 165 -13.37 3.05 3.15
CA HIS A 165 -14.36 4.02 2.73
C HIS A 165 -13.68 5.10 1.90
N LEU A 166 -14.16 5.29 0.69
CA LEU A 166 -13.77 6.36 -0.23
C LEU A 166 -14.95 7.30 -0.44
N PHE A 167 -14.70 8.58 -0.32
CA PHE A 167 -15.62 9.63 -0.72
C PHE A 167 -14.91 10.60 -1.66
N THR A 168 -15.58 10.96 -2.75
CA THR A 168 -15.20 12.06 -3.64
C THR A 168 -16.38 13.02 -3.78
N SER A 169 -16.08 14.32 -3.86
CA SER A 169 -17.08 15.37 -4.09
C SER A 169 -17.13 15.83 -5.55
N ARG A 170 -16.11 15.50 -6.33
CA ARG A 170 -15.99 15.90 -7.73
C ARG A 170 -15.72 14.68 -8.63
N PRO A 171 -16.31 14.59 -9.82
CA PRO A 171 -17.27 15.52 -10.45
C PRO A 171 -18.65 15.52 -9.78
N ALA A 172 -18.99 14.47 -9.03
CA ALA A 172 -20.22 14.34 -8.25
C ALA A 172 -19.92 13.69 -6.88
N PRO A 173 -20.77 13.90 -5.85
CA PRO A 173 -20.61 13.22 -4.56
C PRO A 173 -20.84 11.71 -4.72
N LEU A 174 -19.76 10.92 -4.60
CA LEU A 174 -19.80 9.47 -4.71
C LEU A 174 -19.14 8.82 -3.50
N THR A 175 -19.77 7.81 -2.97
CA THR A 175 -19.25 6.98 -1.89
C THR A 175 -19.04 5.55 -2.35
N PHE A 176 -17.85 5.03 -2.11
CA PHE A 176 -17.50 3.63 -2.34
C PHE A 176 -17.00 3.02 -1.05
N VAL A 177 -17.47 1.83 -0.72
CA VAL A 177 -16.93 1.05 0.40
C VAL A 177 -16.42 -0.27 -0.14
N LEU A 178 -15.13 -0.51 0.05
CA LEU A 178 -14.48 -1.76 -0.31
C LEU A 178 -14.19 -2.54 0.97
N ALA A 179 -14.81 -3.70 1.10
CA ALA A 179 -14.65 -4.55 2.26
C ALA A 179 -13.63 -5.66 1.99
N PHE A 180 -12.49 -5.59 2.65
CA PHE A 180 -11.44 -6.61 2.60
C PHE A 180 -11.70 -7.66 3.68
N ALA A 181 -12.27 -8.79 3.30
CA ALA A 181 -12.42 -9.93 4.19
C ALA A 181 -11.06 -10.43 4.65
N LEU A 182 -10.90 -10.63 5.96
CA LEU A 182 -9.72 -11.24 6.54
C LEU A 182 -9.85 -12.76 6.54
N GLY A 183 -8.76 -13.42 6.18
CA GLY A 183 -8.63 -14.87 6.22
C GLY A 183 -7.17 -15.28 6.41
N HIS A 184 -6.91 -16.56 6.35
CA HIS A 184 -5.58 -17.13 6.46
C HIS A 184 -4.98 -17.35 5.06
N ALA A 185 -3.68 -17.12 4.93
CA ALA A 185 -2.85 -17.54 3.81
C ALA A 185 -2.00 -18.75 4.22
N ARG A 186 -1.43 -19.44 3.24
CA ARG A 186 -0.54 -20.60 3.46
C ARG A 186 0.90 -20.27 3.09
N GLY A 187 1.83 -21.09 3.60
CA GLY A 187 3.27 -20.95 3.28
C GLY A 187 3.90 -19.74 3.96
N THR A 188 4.63 -18.93 3.22
CA THR A 188 5.35 -17.72 3.69
C THR A 188 4.42 -16.63 4.21
N PHE A 189 3.19 -16.58 3.71
CA PHE A 189 2.19 -15.60 4.10
C PHE A 189 1.26 -16.17 5.18
N GLY A 190 0.85 -15.35 6.14
CA GLY A 190 -0.03 -15.74 7.25
C GLY A 190 -1.44 -15.17 7.12
N THR A 191 -1.56 -13.91 6.78
CA THR A 191 -2.83 -13.20 6.65
C THR A 191 -3.17 -12.95 5.20
N ARG A 192 -4.43 -13.16 4.83
CA ARG A 192 -4.98 -12.84 3.51
C ARG A 192 -6.15 -11.87 3.64
N LEU A 193 -6.13 -10.83 2.83
CA LEU A 193 -7.16 -9.82 2.69
C LEU A 193 -7.73 -9.93 1.28
N VAL A 194 -9.05 -10.08 1.15
CA VAL A 194 -9.69 -10.20 -0.16
C VAL A 194 -10.87 -9.24 -0.25
N ALA A 195 -10.89 -8.42 -1.29
CA ALA A 195 -12.02 -7.56 -1.62
C ALA A 195 -12.50 -7.82 -3.04
N THR A 196 -13.82 -7.82 -3.22
CA THR A 196 -14.48 -7.80 -4.52
C THR A 196 -15.10 -6.43 -4.74
N VAL A 197 -14.74 -5.79 -5.85
CA VAL A 197 -15.32 -4.49 -6.22
C VAL A 197 -16.76 -4.69 -6.66
N PRO A 198 -17.74 -3.99 -6.07
CA PRO A 198 -19.15 -4.12 -6.44
C PRO A 198 -19.40 -3.84 -7.93
N ALA A 199 -20.33 -4.58 -8.54
CA ALA A 199 -20.60 -4.48 -9.97
C ALA A 199 -20.97 -3.05 -10.42
N ARG A 200 -21.73 -2.33 -9.61
CA ARG A 200 -22.08 -0.93 -9.90
C ARG A 200 -20.84 -0.04 -9.98
N THR A 201 -19.94 -0.16 -8.99
CA THR A 201 -18.68 0.62 -8.93
C THR A 201 -17.78 0.32 -10.13
N ARG A 202 -17.59 -0.97 -10.48
CA ARG A 202 -16.71 -1.34 -11.61
C ARG A 202 -17.23 -0.96 -12.99
N ARG A 203 -18.51 -0.67 -13.15
CA ARG A 203 -19.06 -0.21 -14.43
C ARG A 203 -18.67 1.24 -14.74
N THR A 204 -18.41 2.03 -13.70
CA THR A 204 -18.21 3.47 -13.84
C THR A 204 -16.89 3.96 -13.33
N ALA A 205 -16.27 3.31 -12.33
CA ALA A 205 -15.04 3.78 -11.68
C ALA A 205 -13.86 2.87 -12.04
N HIS A 206 -12.84 3.44 -12.67
CA HIS A 206 -11.59 2.83 -13.04
C HIS A 206 -10.48 3.40 -12.17
N ILE A 207 -9.98 2.63 -11.21
CA ILE A 207 -8.93 3.07 -10.29
C ILE A 207 -7.61 3.11 -11.05
N THR A 208 -6.92 4.25 -10.98
CA THR A 208 -5.59 4.47 -11.59
C THR A 208 -4.49 4.60 -10.56
N SER A 209 -4.82 5.03 -9.34
CA SER A 209 -3.82 5.19 -8.29
C SER A 209 -4.41 5.03 -6.89
N PHE A 210 -3.59 4.58 -5.97
CA PHE A 210 -3.91 4.59 -4.54
C PHE A 210 -2.65 4.79 -3.71
N ALA A 211 -2.81 5.39 -2.55
CA ALA A 211 -1.82 5.46 -1.49
C ALA A 211 -2.56 5.34 -0.16
N LEU A 212 -2.18 4.37 0.68
CA LEU A 212 -2.83 4.10 1.95
C LEU A 212 -1.75 3.86 3.02
N ARG A 213 -1.89 4.52 4.16
CA ARG A 213 -1.13 4.24 5.36
C ARG A 213 -2.04 3.55 6.37
N LEU A 214 -1.67 2.34 6.76
CA LEU A 214 -2.30 1.56 7.81
C LEU A 214 -1.38 1.53 9.03
N GLY A 215 -1.93 1.74 10.21
CA GLY A 215 -1.18 1.65 11.45
C GLY A 215 -1.85 2.48 12.55
N ARG A 216 -2.31 1.80 13.56
CA ARG A 216 -2.89 2.41 14.77
C ARG A 216 -2.29 1.75 15.99
N VAL A 217 -1.88 2.58 16.95
CA VAL A 217 -1.52 2.14 18.29
C VAL A 217 -2.69 2.43 19.22
N PHE A 218 -3.02 1.48 20.07
CA PHE A 218 -4.12 1.57 21.04
C PHE A 218 -3.73 0.82 22.32
N SER A 219 -4.50 1.01 23.39
CA SER A 219 -4.27 0.34 24.66
C SER A 219 -5.45 -0.54 25.02
N VAL A 220 -5.15 -1.76 25.50
CA VAL A 220 -6.14 -2.72 26.03
C VAL A 220 -5.61 -3.23 27.36
N ALA A 221 -6.38 -3.07 28.42
CA ALA A 221 -5.99 -3.47 29.77
C ALA A 221 -4.60 -2.94 30.17
N GLY A 222 -4.29 -1.69 29.85
CA GLY A 222 -3.00 -1.04 30.13
C GLY A 222 -1.85 -1.44 29.19
N GLN A 223 -2.02 -2.44 28.35
CA GLN A 223 -1.02 -2.88 27.38
C GLN A 223 -1.10 -2.13 26.06
N ARG A 224 0.02 -1.59 25.60
CA ARG A 224 0.12 -0.94 24.29
C ARG A 224 0.18 -1.96 23.17
N ARG A 225 -0.76 -1.89 22.22
CA ARG A 225 -0.88 -2.77 21.07
C ARG A 225 -0.87 -1.99 19.75
N GLY A 226 -0.44 -2.63 18.68
CA GLY A 226 -0.54 -2.11 17.32
C GLY A 226 -1.59 -2.87 16.53
N PHE A 227 -2.44 -2.19 15.76
CA PHE A 227 -3.29 -2.84 14.76
C PHE A 227 -2.48 -3.67 13.77
N LEU A 228 -1.30 -3.16 13.40
CA LEU A 228 -0.26 -3.89 12.69
C LEU A 228 0.98 -3.97 13.58
N SER A 229 1.55 -5.15 13.69
CA SER A 229 2.82 -5.40 14.38
C SER A 229 3.70 -6.29 13.52
N ALA A 230 5.01 -6.12 13.59
CA ALA A 230 5.96 -6.92 12.82
C ALA A 230 7.25 -7.18 13.60
N GLY A 231 7.91 -8.28 13.25
CA GLY A 231 9.27 -8.63 13.64
C GLY A 231 10.20 -8.67 12.43
N CYS A 232 11.51 -8.78 12.67
CA CYS A 232 12.52 -8.94 11.63
C CYS A 232 13.07 -10.38 11.67
N PRO A 233 12.84 -11.23 10.64
CA PRO A 233 13.23 -12.64 10.66
C PRO A 233 14.73 -12.83 10.35
N ALA A 234 15.58 -11.93 10.83
CA ALA A 234 17.02 -12.01 10.60
C ALA A 234 17.62 -13.16 11.43
N PRO A 235 18.42 -14.04 10.82
CA PRO A 235 19.18 -15.07 11.55
C PRO A 235 20.13 -14.44 12.57
N GLN A 236 20.56 -15.24 13.57
CA GLN A 236 21.58 -14.78 14.51
C GLN A 236 22.86 -14.34 13.78
N GLY A 237 23.48 -13.26 14.24
CA GLY A 237 24.69 -12.70 13.62
C GLY A 237 24.43 -11.74 12.44
N PHE A 238 23.24 -11.71 11.88
CA PHE A 238 22.91 -10.82 10.77
C PHE A 238 22.21 -9.54 11.26
N ALA A 239 22.61 -8.38 10.74
CA ALA A 239 22.01 -7.09 11.09
C ALA A 239 20.60 -6.89 10.54
N GLY A 240 20.15 -7.73 9.61
CA GLY A 240 18.84 -7.62 8.97
C GLY A 240 18.50 -8.83 8.12
N ALA A 241 17.32 -8.79 7.52
CA ALA A 241 16.85 -9.79 6.58
C ALA A 241 16.06 -9.15 5.45
N THR A 242 16.21 -9.69 4.24
CA THR A 242 15.37 -9.35 3.09
C THR A 242 14.34 -10.45 2.89
N PHE A 243 13.08 -10.11 2.82
CA PHE A 243 11.98 -11.09 2.77
C PHE A 243 10.77 -10.56 1.99
N PRO A 244 9.93 -11.45 1.44
CA PRO A 244 8.68 -11.06 0.80
C PRO A 244 7.72 -10.51 1.85
N LEU A 245 7.52 -9.19 1.86
CA LEU A 245 6.67 -8.50 2.85
C LEU A 245 5.20 -8.71 2.56
N VAL A 246 4.80 -8.48 1.31
CA VAL A 246 3.41 -8.53 0.85
C VAL A 246 3.36 -9.06 -0.58
N ARG A 247 2.39 -9.93 -0.87
CA ARG A 247 2.00 -10.28 -2.23
C ARG A 247 0.63 -9.67 -2.52
N ALA A 248 0.52 -8.89 -3.59
CA ALA A 248 -0.72 -8.32 -4.07
C ALA A 248 -1.13 -8.94 -5.40
N SER A 249 -2.44 -9.19 -5.57
CA SER A 249 -3.01 -9.73 -6.81
C SER A 249 -4.22 -8.88 -7.19
N TYR A 250 -4.26 -8.45 -8.44
CA TYR A 250 -5.27 -7.56 -9.01
C TYR A 250 -5.96 -8.27 -10.18
N GLY A 251 -7.23 -8.62 -10.02
CA GLY A 251 -8.06 -9.16 -11.07
C GLY A 251 -8.86 -8.05 -11.74
N PHE A 252 -8.66 -7.85 -13.03
CA PHE A 252 -9.40 -6.89 -13.85
C PHE A 252 -10.48 -7.58 -14.67
N VAL A 253 -11.44 -6.80 -15.19
CA VAL A 253 -12.47 -7.31 -16.09
C VAL A 253 -11.86 -7.51 -17.49
N GLY A 254 -12.08 -8.70 -18.06
CA GLY A 254 -11.55 -9.06 -19.40
C GLY A 254 -10.05 -9.36 -19.44
N GLU A 255 -9.33 -9.24 -18.31
CA GLU A 255 -7.89 -9.41 -18.25
C GLU A 255 -7.45 -10.53 -17.28
N LYS A 256 -6.24 -11.02 -17.48
CA LYS A 256 -5.60 -11.95 -16.54
C LYS A 256 -5.30 -11.23 -15.23
N THR A 257 -5.24 -11.99 -14.14
CA THR A 257 -4.83 -11.46 -12.83
C THR A 257 -3.37 -11.05 -12.85
N VAL A 258 -3.08 -9.80 -12.54
CA VAL A 258 -1.72 -9.30 -12.31
C VAL A 258 -1.36 -9.53 -10.85
N ALA A 259 -0.22 -10.14 -10.59
CA ALA A 259 0.29 -10.37 -9.23
C ALA A 259 1.73 -9.88 -9.12
N ASP A 260 2.04 -9.34 -7.95
CA ASP A 260 3.36 -8.84 -7.62
C ASP A 260 3.69 -9.08 -6.15
N THR A 261 4.98 -9.26 -5.84
CA THR A 261 5.47 -9.51 -4.49
C THR A 261 6.48 -8.44 -4.08
N LEU A 262 6.09 -7.63 -3.13
CA LEU A 262 6.93 -6.60 -2.55
C LEU A 262 7.94 -7.21 -1.59
N VAL A 263 9.21 -7.14 -1.94
CA VAL A 263 10.34 -7.60 -1.12
C VAL A 263 10.95 -6.40 -0.39
N ARG A 264 11.20 -6.54 0.91
CA ARG A 264 11.78 -5.45 1.72
C ARG A 264 12.79 -6.00 2.71
N THR A 265 13.73 -5.12 3.07
CA THR A 265 14.73 -5.38 4.10
C THR A 265 14.29 -4.76 5.42
N CYS A 266 14.40 -5.52 6.51
CA CYS A 266 14.30 -5.00 7.88
C CYS A 266 15.68 -5.00 8.55
N HIS A 267 15.86 -4.13 9.52
CA HIS A 267 17.01 -4.13 10.42
C HIS A 267 16.61 -4.77 11.75
N ALA A 268 17.33 -5.82 12.15
CA ALA A 268 17.08 -6.50 13.41
C ALA A 268 17.70 -5.69 14.56
N ARG A 269 16.89 -5.41 15.57
CA ARG A 269 17.41 -4.95 16.87
C ARG A 269 17.34 -6.11 17.86
N GLY A 270 18.40 -6.22 18.64
CA GLY A 270 18.54 -7.22 19.70
C GLY A 270 17.52 -7.08 20.81
#